data_8b462ba1e6a69d3e94117f067b14c345
#
_entry.id   8b462ba1e6a69d3e94117f067b14c345
#
_cell.length_a   1.000
_cell.length_b   1.000
_cell.length_c   1.000
_cell.angle_alpha   90.00
_cell.angle_beta   90.00
_cell.angle_gamma   90.00
#
_symmetry.space_group_name_H-M   'P 1'
#
loop_
_entity.id
_entity.type
_entity.pdbx_description
1 polymer ?
#
loop_
_entity_poly.entity_id
_entity_poly.type
_entity_poly.pdbx_seq_one_letter_code
_entity_poly.pdbx_strand_id
1 'polypeptide(L)'
;KGLGEKAIEQIIEHRPFNTVEELLFNKEIVYSKLNKKAINVLIKAEALNELMDDRFNNLKHFWTVVADNRPKSIKKLNELVEEYKDIEDFTRDEYIETKVNITGIFPFQLIMSDDILKRLEYYKVPTISEWDHDLGIAWFIPREVIKRKTAKGRPYYVIKTIDKNSAMTDIRCWGVRPDKDKIFVNRPYMAKLKFEEQWGFSTKGGLGNWKLLG
;
A
#
# COMPACT_ATOMS: atom_id res chain seq x y z
N LYS A 1 13.08 3.05 -2.19
CA LYS A 1 13.79 1.77 -2.04
C LYS A 1 13.81 1.02 -3.37
N GLY A 2 14.95 0.42 -3.75
CA GLY A 2 15.06 -0.37 -5.00
C GLY A 2 15.58 0.38 -6.23
N LEU A 3 15.85 1.69 -6.13
CA LEU A 3 16.54 2.49 -7.15
C LEU A 3 18.02 2.59 -6.76
N GLY A 4 18.92 2.15 -7.66
CA GLY A 4 20.36 2.21 -7.44
C GLY A 4 20.94 3.56 -7.85
N GLU A 5 22.07 3.95 -7.27
CA GLU A 5 22.76 5.21 -7.53
C GLU A 5 23.02 5.44 -9.03
N LYS A 6 23.53 4.44 -9.73
CA LYS A 6 23.78 4.50 -11.18
C LYS A 6 22.53 4.77 -12.03
N ALA A 7 21.34 4.33 -11.57
CA ALA A 7 20.09 4.65 -12.27
C ALA A 7 19.66 6.09 -12.01
N ILE A 8 19.90 6.59 -10.79
CA ILE A 8 19.64 7.98 -10.43
C ILE A 8 20.53 8.92 -11.23
N GLU A 9 21.82 8.62 -11.34
CA GLU A 9 22.78 9.37 -12.18
C GLU A 9 22.27 9.49 -13.61
N GLN A 10 21.85 8.36 -14.24
CA GLN A 10 21.35 8.38 -15.61
C GLN A 10 20.11 9.26 -15.79
N ILE A 11 19.25 9.34 -14.79
CA ILE A 11 18.06 10.20 -14.84
C ILE A 11 18.46 11.66 -14.70
N ILE A 12 19.36 11.99 -13.77
CA ILE A 12 19.78 13.37 -13.50
C ILE A 12 20.56 13.94 -14.70
N GLU A 13 21.41 13.12 -15.31
CA GLU A 13 22.24 13.54 -16.47
C GLU A 13 21.41 13.82 -17.73
N HIS A 14 20.29 13.09 -17.93
CA HIS A 14 19.53 13.13 -19.17
C HIS A 14 18.15 13.80 -19.07
N ARG A 15 17.78 14.28 -17.89
CA ARG A 15 16.53 15.04 -17.72
C ARG A 15 16.63 16.46 -18.33
N PRO A 16 15.50 17.09 -18.70
CA PRO A 16 14.12 16.59 -18.61
C PRO A 16 13.79 15.54 -19.67
N PHE A 17 12.88 14.62 -19.35
CA PHE A 17 12.22 13.76 -20.31
C PHE A 17 10.82 14.33 -20.56
N ASN A 18 10.48 14.61 -21.79
CA ASN A 18 9.15 15.15 -22.16
C ASN A 18 8.22 14.06 -22.69
N THR A 19 8.79 12.95 -23.15
CA THR A 19 8.04 11.83 -23.72
C THR A 19 8.58 10.48 -23.25
N VAL A 20 7.74 9.45 -23.38
CA VAL A 20 8.14 8.06 -23.11
C VAL A 20 9.26 7.62 -24.06
N GLU A 21 9.23 8.09 -25.31
CA GLU A 21 10.23 7.81 -26.31
C GLU A 21 11.61 8.34 -25.91
N GLU A 22 11.67 9.55 -25.37
CA GLU A 22 12.93 10.12 -24.86
C GLU A 22 13.50 9.26 -23.71
N LEU A 23 12.66 8.78 -22.80
CA LEU A 23 13.08 7.89 -21.74
C LEU A 23 13.55 6.53 -22.26
N LEU A 24 12.84 5.94 -23.24
CA LEU A 24 13.07 4.56 -23.68
C LEU A 24 14.13 4.43 -24.80
N PHE A 25 14.29 5.45 -25.65
CA PHE A 25 15.08 5.34 -26.89
C PHE A 25 16.22 6.36 -27.00
N ASN A 26 16.48 7.14 -25.95
CA ASN A 26 17.64 8.02 -25.93
C ASN A 26 18.94 7.20 -25.97
N LYS A 27 19.75 7.43 -27.00
CA LYS A 27 20.99 6.68 -27.23
C LYS A 27 22.09 6.96 -26.19
N GLU A 28 21.99 8.07 -25.48
CA GLU A 28 22.94 8.46 -24.45
C GLU A 28 22.69 7.73 -23.11
N ILE A 29 21.46 7.19 -22.91
CA ILE A 29 21.13 6.44 -21.72
C ILE A 29 21.77 5.05 -21.75
N VAL A 30 22.51 4.74 -20.70
CA VAL A 30 23.07 3.39 -20.49
C VAL A 30 22.00 2.49 -19.85
N TYR A 31 21.27 1.75 -20.68
CA TYR A 31 20.12 0.93 -20.23
C TYR A 31 20.46 -0.21 -19.28
N SER A 32 21.71 -0.63 -19.18
CA SER A 32 22.14 -1.56 -18.11
C SER A 32 22.12 -0.90 -16.72
N LYS A 33 22.31 0.42 -16.66
CA LYS A 33 22.21 1.23 -15.44
C LYS A 33 20.75 1.62 -15.15
N LEU A 34 20.05 2.21 -16.12
CA LEU A 34 18.60 2.48 -16.05
C LEU A 34 17.82 1.24 -16.54
N ASN A 35 17.88 0.17 -15.79
CA ASN A 35 17.31 -1.12 -16.16
C ASN A 35 15.79 -1.22 -15.89
N LYS A 36 15.18 -2.34 -16.32
CA LYS A 36 13.76 -2.64 -16.12
C LYS A 36 13.32 -2.44 -14.66
N LYS A 37 14.14 -2.87 -13.69
CA LYS A 37 13.83 -2.74 -12.25
C LYS A 37 13.76 -1.27 -11.82
N ALA A 38 14.65 -0.43 -12.32
CA ALA A 38 14.65 0.99 -12.02
C ALA A 38 13.41 1.69 -12.58
N ILE A 39 13.06 1.43 -13.86
CA ILE A 39 11.85 1.99 -14.48
C ILE A 39 10.58 1.50 -13.75
N ASN A 40 10.51 0.21 -13.38
CA ASN A 40 9.41 -0.32 -12.59
C ASN A 40 9.21 0.44 -11.26
N VAL A 41 10.30 0.72 -10.54
CA VAL A 41 10.24 1.47 -9.29
C VAL A 41 9.77 2.90 -9.53
N LEU A 42 10.27 3.57 -10.56
CA LEU A 42 9.92 4.95 -10.89
C LEU A 42 8.44 5.11 -11.26
N ILE A 43 7.91 4.22 -12.11
CA ILE A 43 6.49 4.24 -12.50
C ILE A 43 5.61 3.96 -11.28
N LYS A 44 5.91 2.92 -10.51
CA LYS A 44 5.13 2.57 -9.32
C LYS A 44 5.25 3.59 -8.18
N ALA A 45 6.32 4.40 -8.17
CA ALA A 45 6.45 5.56 -7.30
C ALA A 45 5.74 6.81 -7.86
N GLU A 46 5.16 6.72 -9.05
CA GLU A 46 4.55 7.82 -9.80
C GLU A 46 5.51 8.94 -10.20
N ALA A 47 6.82 8.67 -10.17
CA ALA A 47 7.83 9.64 -10.55
C ALA A 47 7.90 9.91 -12.07
N LEU A 48 7.18 9.14 -12.88
CA LEU A 48 7.09 9.27 -14.33
C LEU A 48 5.66 9.55 -14.84
N ASN A 49 4.74 9.98 -13.95
CA ASN A 49 3.35 10.24 -14.35
C ASN A 49 3.22 11.32 -15.42
N GLU A 50 4.13 12.31 -15.45
CA GLU A 50 4.15 13.36 -16.46
C GLU A 50 4.44 12.82 -17.86
N LEU A 51 5.02 11.61 -17.97
CA LEU A 51 5.25 10.94 -19.25
C LEU A 51 4.08 10.09 -19.71
N MET A 52 3.07 9.90 -18.84
CA MET A 52 1.88 9.13 -19.15
C MET A 52 0.90 10.03 -19.95
N ASP A 53 1.03 10.00 -21.25
CA ASP A 53 0.14 10.72 -22.17
C ASP A 53 -1.18 9.98 -22.44
N ASP A 54 -2.03 10.57 -23.30
CA ASP A 54 -3.38 10.06 -23.61
C ASP A 54 -3.41 8.67 -24.27
N ARG A 55 -2.27 8.11 -24.65
CA ARG A 55 -2.16 6.73 -25.15
C ARG A 55 -2.32 5.70 -24.05
N PHE A 56 -2.13 6.08 -22.79
CA PHE A 56 -2.20 5.18 -21.64
C PHE A 56 -3.47 5.42 -20.84
N ASN A 57 -4.31 4.39 -20.72
CA ASN A 57 -5.61 4.49 -20.06
C ASN A 57 -5.53 4.55 -18.54
N ASN A 58 -4.47 4.00 -17.95
CA ASN A 58 -4.25 3.94 -16.51
C ASN A 58 -2.80 3.60 -16.17
N LEU A 59 -2.44 3.66 -14.88
CA LEU A 59 -1.08 3.44 -14.41
C LEU A 59 -0.57 2.02 -14.68
N LYS A 60 -1.43 1.01 -14.58
CA LYS A 60 -1.04 -0.39 -14.87
C LYS A 60 -0.79 -0.61 -16.34
N HIS A 61 -1.55 0.05 -17.23
CA HIS A 61 -1.30 0.06 -18.66
C HIS A 61 0.09 0.65 -18.96
N PHE A 62 0.35 1.86 -18.44
CA PHE A 62 1.65 2.52 -18.59
C PHE A 62 2.79 1.64 -18.06
N TRP A 63 2.66 1.08 -16.88
CA TRP A 63 3.64 0.17 -16.28
C TRP A 63 3.87 -1.09 -17.11
N THR A 64 2.79 -1.73 -17.61
CA THR A 64 2.86 -2.96 -18.41
C THR A 64 3.63 -2.72 -19.70
N VAL A 65 3.34 -1.63 -20.39
CA VAL A 65 3.98 -1.29 -21.66
C VAL A 65 5.43 -0.86 -21.43
N VAL A 66 5.66 0.12 -20.57
CA VAL A 66 6.96 0.82 -20.45
C VAL A 66 7.96 0.06 -19.60
N ALA A 67 7.53 -0.51 -18.46
CA ALA A 67 8.42 -1.22 -17.54
C ALA A 67 8.43 -2.73 -17.78
N ASP A 68 7.25 -3.37 -17.82
CA ASP A 68 7.20 -4.82 -17.87
C ASP A 68 7.60 -5.40 -19.23
N ASN A 69 7.12 -4.83 -20.32
CA ASN A 69 7.51 -5.26 -21.67
C ASN A 69 8.77 -4.54 -22.19
N ARG A 70 8.97 -3.28 -21.80
CA ARG A 70 10.12 -2.46 -22.16
C ARG A 70 10.44 -2.52 -23.66
N PRO A 71 9.63 -1.88 -24.52
CA PRO A 71 9.81 -1.91 -25.97
C PRO A 71 11.17 -1.35 -26.39
N LYS A 72 11.71 -1.86 -27.49
CA LYS A 72 13.00 -1.45 -28.04
C LYS A 72 12.87 -0.58 -29.30
N SER A 73 11.65 -0.25 -29.70
CA SER A 73 11.37 0.60 -30.84
C SER A 73 9.99 1.26 -30.70
N ILE A 74 9.80 2.39 -31.38
CA ILE A 74 8.53 3.12 -31.43
C ILE A 74 7.41 2.22 -31.97
N LYS A 75 7.69 1.43 -33.02
CA LYS A 75 6.73 0.48 -33.58
C LYS A 75 6.24 -0.49 -32.49
N LYS A 76 7.17 -1.12 -31.73
CA LYS A 76 6.83 -2.05 -30.69
C LYS A 76 6.12 -1.38 -29.50
N LEU A 77 6.47 -0.13 -29.18
CA LEU A 77 5.75 0.67 -28.17
C LEU A 77 4.27 0.81 -28.56
N ASN A 78 3.98 1.24 -29.78
CA ASN A 78 2.60 1.44 -30.25
C ASN A 78 1.82 0.12 -30.32
N GLU A 79 2.46 -0.97 -30.76
CA GLU A 79 1.84 -2.30 -30.72
C GLU A 79 1.43 -2.72 -29.29
N LEU A 80 2.30 -2.52 -28.30
CA LEU A 80 2.02 -2.86 -26.91
C LEU A 80 0.96 -1.96 -26.29
N VAL A 81 0.93 -0.67 -26.63
CA VAL A 81 -0.14 0.24 -26.21
C VAL A 81 -1.50 -0.29 -26.63
N GLU A 82 -1.65 -0.72 -27.88
CA GLU A 82 -2.92 -1.29 -28.37
C GLU A 82 -3.21 -2.68 -27.79
N GLU A 83 -2.17 -3.53 -27.64
CA GLU A 83 -2.30 -4.88 -27.10
C GLU A 83 -2.85 -4.88 -25.65
N TYR A 84 -2.42 -3.92 -24.82
CA TYR A 84 -2.78 -3.86 -23.40
C TYR A 84 -3.80 -2.76 -23.05
N LYS A 85 -4.46 -2.14 -24.04
CA LYS A 85 -5.36 -1.00 -23.83
C LYS A 85 -6.53 -1.28 -22.88
N ASP A 86 -7.00 -2.54 -22.82
CA ASP A 86 -8.14 -2.94 -21.99
C ASP A 86 -7.72 -3.50 -20.61
N ILE A 87 -6.43 -3.35 -20.25
CA ILE A 87 -5.97 -3.82 -18.93
C ILE A 87 -6.61 -3.00 -17.82
N GLU A 88 -7.20 -3.67 -16.83
CA GLU A 88 -7.71 -3.02 -15.63
C GLU A 88 -6.56 -2.45 -14.79
N ASP A 89 -6.77 -1.29 -14.17
CA ASP A 89 -5.76 -0.65 -13.33
C ASP A 89 -5.44 -1.48 -12.09
N PHE A 90 -4.39 -1.09 -11.39
CA PHE A 90 -4.06 -1.68 -10.09
C PHE A 90 -5.23 -1.54 -9.13
N THR A 91 -5.58 -2.65 -8.47
CA THR A 91 -6.54 -2.58 -7.37
C THR A 91 -6.00 -1.66 -6.27
N ARG A 92 -6.92 -1.11 -5.47
CA ARG A 92 -6.55 -0.26 -4.34
C ARG A 92 -5.53 -0.92 -3.40
N ASP A 93 -5.69 -2.20 -3.12
CA ASP A 93 -4.79 -2.92 -2.23
C ASP A 93 -3.41 -3.15 -2.86
N GLU A 94 -3.33 -3.50 -4.14
CA GLU A 94 -2.07 -3.58 -4.90
C GLU A 94 -1.34 -2.22 -4.91
N TYR A 95 -2.08 -1.12 -5.08
CA TYR A 95 -1.53 0.22 -5.08
C TYR A 95 -0.95 0.60 -3.71
N ILE A 96 -1.69 0.36 -2.61
CA ILE A 96 -1.24 0.60 -1.24
C ILE A 96 0.02 -0.21 -0.93
N GLU A 97 0.02 -1.52 -1.21
CA GLU A 97 1.17 -2.39 -0.98
C GLU A 97 2.40 -1.92 -1.79
N THR A 98 2.19 -1.53 -3.03
CA THR A 98 3.25 -1.01 -3.89
C THR A 98 3.85 0.28 -3.33
N LYS A 99 3.02 1.24 -2.90
CA LYS A 99 3.49 2.50 -2.29
C LYS A 99 4.29 2.23 -1.01
N VAL A 100 3.78 1.41 -0.12
CA VAL A 100 4.48 1.05 1.14
C VAL A 100 5.83 0.39 0.85
N ASN A 101 5.87 -0.56 -0.09
CA ASN A 101 7.10 -1.30 -0.40
C ASN A 101 8.18 -0.41 -1.02
N ILE A 102 7.81 0.56 -1.83
CA ILE A 102 8.74 1.43 -2.56
C ILE A 102 9.16 2.63 -1.69
N THR A 103 8.20 3.35 -1.14
CA THR A 103 8.46 4.61 -0.42
C THR A 103 8.74 4.39 1.06
N GLY A 104 8.28 3.29 1.65
CA GLY A 104 8.25 3.07 3.09
C GLY A 104 7.19 3.89 3.82
N ILE A 105 6.38 4.67 3.09
CA ILE A 105 5.35 5.54 3.63
C ILE A 105 3.99 4.90 3.39
N PHE A 106 3.18 4.82 4.45
CA PHE A 106 1.81 4.33 4.35
C PHE A 106 0.90 5.43 3.78
N PRO A 107 0.21 5.21 2.65
CA PRO A 107 -0.60 6.23 1.99
C PRO A 107 -1.95 6.41 2.70
N PHE A 108 -1.94 7.07 3.84
CA PHE A 108 -3.06 7.17 4.76
C PHE A 108 -4.32 7.79 4.12
N GLN A 109 -4.12 8.81 3.28
CA GLN A 109 -5.18 9.54 2.59
C GLN A 109 -6.01 8.67 1.64
N LEU A 110 -5.42 7.58 1.14
CA LEU A 110 -6.15 6.62 0.29
C LEU A 110 -7.13 5.74 1.07
N ILE A 111 -6.95 5.64 2.39
CA ILE A 111 -7.72 4.73 3.24
C ILE A 111 -8.73 5.47 4.10
N MET A 112 -8.34 6.62 4.60
CA MET A 112 -9.15 7.45 5.50
C MET A 112 -9.70 8.65 4.74
N SER A 113 -11.01 8.69 4.55
CA SER A 113 -11.65 9.90 4.06
C SER A 113 -11.70 10.97 5.16
N ASP A 114 -11.74 12.23 4.75
CA ASP A 114 -11.90 13.36 5.68
C ASP A 114 -13.14 13.22 6.56
N ASP A 115 -14.23 12.66 6.02
CA ASP A 115 -15.46 12.43 6.76
C ASP A 115 -15.30 11.42 7.91
N ILE A 116 -14.52 10.35 7.67
CA ILE A 116 -14.21 9.37 8.71
C ILE A 116 -13.37 10.04 9.79
N LEU A 117 -12.34 10.80 9.40
CA LEU A 117 -11.46 11.51 10.33
C LEU A 117 -12.23 12.51 11.18
N LYS A 118 -13.07 13.35 10.57
CA LYS A 118 -13.94 14.31 11.27
C LYS A 118 -14.87 13.64 12.27
N ARG A 119 -15.47 12.48 11.92
CA ARG A 119 -16.33 11.73 12.85
C ARG A 119 -15.53 11.16 14.02
N LEU A 120 -14.35 10.58 13.79
CA LEU A 120 -13.50 10.07 14.85
C LEU A 120 -13.07 11.17 15.81
N GLU A 121 -12.73 12.35 15.28
CA GLU A 121 -12.41 13.53 16.07
C GLU A 121 -13.62 14.03 16.88
N TYR A 122 -14.77 14.17 16.24
CA TYR A 122 -16.00 14.59 16.91
C TYR A 122 -16.38 13.68 18.08
N TYR A 123 -16.27 12.34 17.90
CA TYR A 123 -16.55 11.38 18.96
C TYR A 123 -15.34 11.13 19.87
N LYS A 124 -14.24 11.86 19.68
CA LYS A 124 -13.01 11.71 20.46
C LYS A 124 -12.49 10.27 20.54
N VAL A 125 -12.58 9.52 19.44
CA VAL A 125 -12.05 8.17 19.37
C VAL A 125 -10.55 8.25 19.08
N PRO A 126 -9.67 7.86 20.02
CA PRO A 126 -8.23 7.96 19.84
C PRO A 126 -7.70 6.93 18.83
N THR A 127 -6.52 7.18 18.31
CA THR A 127 -5.72 6.14 17.63
C THR A 127 -5.22 5.12 18.65
N ILE A 128 -4.70 3.99 18.16
CA ILE A 128 -4.16 2.97 19.07
C ILE A 128 -2.93 3.48 19.85
N SER A 129 -2.13 4.35 19.26
CA SER A 129 -0.99 4.98 19.96
C SER A 129 -1.39 6.02 21.01
N GLU A 130 -2.60 6.56 20.89
CA GLU A 130 -3.20 7.52 21.82
C GLU A 130 -4.26 6.85 22.73
N TRP A 131 -4.30 5.50 22.74
CA TRP A 131 -5.31 4.76 23.46
C TRP A 131 -5.32 5.10 24.95
N ASP A 132 -6.53 5.26 25.46
CA ASP A 132 -6.81 5.58 26.86
C ASP A 132 -7.55 4.43 27.54
N HIS A 133 -7.11 4.06 28.73
CA HIS A 133 -7.69 2.97 29.51
C HIS A 133 -9.16 3.21 29.86
N ASP A 134 -9.54 4.45 30.15
CA ASP A 134 -10.90 4.79 30.58
C ASP A 134 -11.89 4.72 29.41
N LEU A 135 -11.46 5.10 28.20
CA LEU A 135 -12.26 4.95 26.99
C LEU A 135 -12.32 3.51 26.52
N GLY A 136 -11.22 2.79 26.65
CA GLY A 136 -11.11 1.38 26.27
C GLY A 136 -11.35 1.10 24.78
N ILE A 137 -11.39 2.13 23.93
CA ILE A 137 -11.58 2.02 22.47
C ILE A 137 -10.44 2.70 21.74
N ALA A 138 -10.15 2.20 20.54
CA ALA A 138 -9.26 2.91 19.59
C ALA A 138 -9.61 2.54 18.17
N TRP A 139 -9.13 3.37 17.23
CA TRP A 139 -9.17 3.05 15.82
C TRP A 139 -7.77 2.81 15.25
N PHE A 140 -7.68 1.97 14.24
CA PHE A 140 -6.45 1.50 13.63
C PHE A 140 -6.72 0.88 12.26
N ILE A 141 -5.66 0.61 11.49
CA ILE A 141 -5.74 -0.05 10.19
C ILE A 141 -4.96 -1.36 10.25
N PRO A 142 -5.60 -2.54 10.11
CA PRO A 142 -4.90 -3.81 9.97
C PRO A 142 -4.01 -3.84 8.73
N ARG A 143 -2.78 -4.31 8.90
CA ARG A 143 -1.79 -4.49 7.83
C ARG A 143 -1.52 -5.95 7.54
N GLU A 144 -1.58 -6.78 8.58
CA GLU A 144 -1.32 -8.21 8.49
C GLU A 144 -2.18 -8.94 9.52
N VAL A 145 -2.70 -10.10 9.12
CA VAL A 145 -3.46 -10.99 10.01
C VAL A 145 -2.75 -12.33 10.11
N ILE A 146 -2.15 -12.60 11.25
CA ILE A 146 -1.40 -13.83 11.51
C ILE A 146 -2.31 -14.77 12.31
N LYS A 147 -2.64 -15.92 11.72
CA LYS A 147 -3.43 -16.96 12.38
C LYS A 147 -2.53 -17.77 13.32
N ARG A 148 -2.95 -17.92 14.56
CA ARG A 148 -2.22 -18.65 15.61
C ARG A 148 -3.16 -19.59 16.38
N LYS A 149 -2.55 -20.54 17.11
CA LYS A 149 -3.26 -21.40 18.06
C LYS A 149 -2.57 -21.32 19.41
N THR A 150 -3.36 -21.34 20.47
CA THR A 150 -2.86 -21.48 21.85
C THR A 150 -2.31 -22.90 22.06
N ALA A 151 -1.61 -23.15 23.19
CA ALA A 151 -1.17 -24.49 23.59
C ALA A 151 -2.33 -25.50 23.69
N LYS A 152 -3.56 -25.01 23.96
CA LYS A 152 -4.79 -25.82 24.00
C LYS A 152 -5.49 -25.93 22.65
N GLY A 153 -4.84 -25.56 21.55
CA GLY A 153 -5.38 -25.65 20.18
C GLY A 153 -6.43 -24.58 19.80
N ARG A 154 -6.78 -23.64 20.70
CA ARG A 154 -7.77 -22.61 20.42
C ARG A 154 -7.23 -21.56 19.45
N PRO A 155 -7.97 -21.23 18.37
CA PRO A 155 -7.50 -20.24 17.39
C PRO A 155 -7.55 -18.83 17.98
N TYR A 156 -6.60 -18.00 17.57
CA TYR A 156 -6.59 -16.54 17.77
C TYR A 156 -5.84 -15.88 16.62
N TYR A 157 -6.06 -14.57 16.47
CA TYR A 157 -5.32 -13.78 15.49
C TYR A 157 -4.35 -12.85 16.21
N VAL A 158 -3.17 -12.66 15.61
CA VAL A 158 -2.28 -11.53 15.89
C VAL A 158 -2.41 -10.61 14.69
N ILE A 159 -2.88 -9.39 14.94
CA ILE A 159 -3.18 -8.43 13.91
C ILE A 159 -2.19 -7.30 14.05
N LYS A 160 -1.30 -7.17 13.08
CA LYS A 160 -0.41 -6.01 12.99
C LYS A 160 -1.19 -4.83 12.45
N THR A 161 -1.17 -3.75 13.16
CA THR A 161 -1.91 -2.52 12.82
C THR A 161 -0.99 -1.34 12.65
N ILE A 162 -1.47 -0.35 11.94
CA ILE A 162 -0.85 0.97 11.83
C ILE A 162 -1.90 2.04 12.10
N ASP A 163 -1.49 3.17 12.64
CA ASP A 163 -2.35 4.33 12.85
C ASP A 163 -1.85 5.58 12.11
N LYS A 164 -2.55 6.72 12.28
CA LYS A 164 -2.21 7.99 11.62
C LYS A 164 -0.80 8.51 11.96
N ASN A 165 -0.26 8.10 13.11
CA ASN A 165 1.07 8.49 13.58
C ASN A 165 2.15 7.53 13.05
N SER A 166 1.78 6.60 12.14
CA SER A 166 2.64 5.52 11.66
C SER A 166 3.12 4.57 12.78
N ALA A 167 2.47 4.59 13.92
CA ALA A 167 2.76 3.66 15.01
C ALA A 167 2.25 2.27 14.64
N MET A 168 3.15 1.31 14.74
CA MET A 168 2.82 -0.11 14.50
C MET A 168 2.59 -0.81 15.82
N THR A 169 1.47 -1.52 15.91
CA THR A 169 1.04 -2.19 17.14
C THR A 169 0.40 -3.53 16.82
N ASP A 170 0.65 -4.52 17.67
CA ASP A 170 0.05 -5.84 17.56
C ASP A 170 -1.19 -5.93 18.48
N ILE A 171 -2.31 -6.40 17.92
CA ILE A 171 -3.53 -6.70 18.69
C ILE A 171 -3.75 -8.21 18.66
N ARG A 172 -3.91 -8.83 19.86
CA ARG A 172 -4.32 -10.22 19.98
C ARG A 172 -5.83 -10.33 20.05
N CYS A 173 -6.43 -10.96 19.05
CA CYS A 173 -7.86 -11.17 18.96
C CYS A 173 -8.19 -12.61 19.39
N TRP A 174 -8.75 -12.75 20.60
CA TRP A 174 -9.10 -14.04 21.19
C TRP A 174 -10.53 -14.45 20.87
N GLY A 175 -10.76 -15.77 20.74
CA GLY A 175 -12.11 -16.31 20.53
C GLY A 175 -12.61 -16.12 19.10
N VAL A 176 -11.68 -16.03 18.14
CA VAL A 176 -12.02 -15.94 16.71
C VAL A 176 -12.57 -17.27 16.18
N ARG A 177 -13.44 -17.15 15.21
CA ARG A 177 -13.99 -18.27 14.42
C ARG A 177 -13.45 -18.13 12.99
N PRO A 178 -12.38 -18.88 12.63
CA PRO A 178 -11.66 -18.67 11.35
C PRO A 178 -12.53 -18.77 10.09
N ASP A 179 -13.63 -19.50 10.17
CA ASP A 179 -14.58 -19.70 9.06
C ASP A 179 -15.51 -18.48 8.86
N LYS A 180 -15.73 -17.68 9.91
CA LYS A 180 -16.68 -16.56 9.93
C LYS A 180 -16.00 -15.21 10.12
N ASP A 181 -14.98 -15.16 10.96
CA ASP A 181 -14.34 -13.92 11.37
C ASP A 181 -13.27 -13.54 10.32
N LYS A 182 -13.61 -12.58 9.45
CA LYS A 182 -12.73 -12.04 8.41
C LYS A 182 -12.33 -10.61 8.76
N ILE A 183 -11.04 -10.31 8.65
CA ILE A 183 -10.48 -8.97 8.77
C ILE A 183 -9.94 -8.58 7.41
N PHE A 184 -10.38 -7.42 6.92
CA PHE A 184 -9.87 -6.85 5.69
C PHE A 184 -8.67 -5.95 6.03
N VAL A 185 -7.52 -6.28 5.50
CA VAL A 185 -6.34 -5.41 5.57
C VAL A 185 -6.58 -4.12 4.81
N ASN A 186 -5.84 -3.07 5.15
CA ASN A 186 -5.98 -1.75 4.53
C ASN A 186 -7.39 -1.15 4.62
N ARG A 187 -8.16 -1.55 5.64
CA ARG A 187 -9.46 -0.94 5.97
C ARG A 187 -9.42 -0.45 7.42
N PRO A 188 -9.97 0.73 7.71
CA PRO A 188 -9.96 1.25 9.07
C PRO A 188 -11.01 0.56 9.94
N TYR A 189 -10.61 0.21 11.15
CA TYR A 189 -11.47 -0.37 12.16
C TYR A 189 -11.42 0.43 13.45
N MET A 190 -12.49 0.36 14.20
CA MET A 190 -12.57 0.75 15.60
C MET A 190 -12.92 -0.48 16.44
N ALA A 191 -12.27 -0.65 17.59
CA ALA A 191 -12.54 -1.77 18.47
C ALA A 191 -12.41 -1.40 19.97
N LYS A 192 -13.11 -2.16 20.80
CA LYS A 192 -12.83 -2.18 22.25
C LYS A 192 -11.59 -2.99 22.50
N LEU A 193 -10.61 -2.39 23.15
CA LEU A 193 -9.31 -2.99 23.43
C LEU A 193 -9.06 -3.01 24.94
N LYS A 194 -8.23 -3.97 25.35
CA LYS A 194 -7.60 -4.02 26.68
C LYS A 194 -6.11 -4.06 26.48
N PHE A 195 -5.39 -3.41 27.35
CA PHE A 195 -3.94 -3.47 27.41
C PHE A 195 -3.51 -4.21 28.67
N GLU A 196 -2.61 -5.15 28.52
CA GLU A 196 -1.99 -5.91 29.60
C GLU A 196 -0.46 -5.88 29.37
N GLU A 197 0.33 -5.51 30.37
CA GLU A 197 1.80 -5.36 30.22
C GLU A 197 2.46 -6.60 29.61
N GLN A 198 2.03 -7.80 30.02
CA GLN A 198 2.59 -9.06 29.53
C GLN A 198 2.21 -9.36 28.07
N TRP A 199 1.03 -8.94 27.60
CA TRP A 199 0.47 -9.38 26.32
C TRP A 199 0.22 -8.25 25.33
N GLY A 200 0.34 -6.99 25.77
CA GLY A 200 -0.01 -5.83 24.97
C GLY A 200 -1.52 -5.71 24.72
N PHE A 201 -1.89 -5.14 23.60
CA PHE A 201 -3.30 -4.97 23.24
C PHE A 201 -3.99 -6.28 22.91
N SER A 202 -5.21 -6.41 23.41
CA SER A 202 -6.04 -7.57 23.12
C SER A 202 -7.53 -7.24 23.06
N THR A 203 -8.30 -8.10 22.39
CA THR A 203 -9.76 -8.12 22.39
C THR A 203 -10.27 -9.52 22.62
N LYS A 204 -11.42 -9.67 23.28
CA LYS A 204 -12.06 -10.96 23.55
C LYS A 204 -13.39 -11.06 22.81
N GLY A 205 -13.79 -12.29 22.47
CA GLY A 205 -15.07 -12.54 21.77
C GLY A 205 -15.00 -12.40 20.25
N GLY A 206 -13.84 -12.65 19.68
CA GLY A 206 -13.63 -12.54 18.22
C GLY A 206 -13.78 -11.11 17.72
N LEU A 207 -14.39 -10.93 16.56
CA LEU A 207 -14.60 -9.64 15.94
C LEU A 207 -15.91 -8.93 16.35
N GLY A 208 -16.65 -9.49 17.32
CA GLY A 208 -17.95 -8.90 17.71
C GLY A 208 -17.89 -7.45 18.22
N ASN A 209 -16.73 -7.03 18.70
CA ASN A 209 -16.47 -5.67 19.20
C ASN A 209 -15.71 -4.80 18.18
N TRP A 210 -15.58 -5.26 16.94
CA TRP A 210 -14.90 -4.56 15.88
C TRP A 210 -15.91 -3.91 14.94
N LYS A 211 -15.69 -2.66 14.59
CA LYS A 211 -16.50 -1.91 13.63
C LYS A 211 -15.63 -1.43 12.50
N LEU A 212 -15.97 -1.85 11.28
CA LEU A 212 -15.38 -1.31 10.05
C LEU A 212 -15.84 0.15 9.89
N LEU A 213 -14.91 1.04 9.57
CA LEU A 213 -15.17 2.47 9.36
C LEU A 213 -15.15 2.75 7.85
N GLY A 214 -16.26 3.18 7.30
CA GLY A 214 -16.40 3.50 5.87
C GLY A 214 -17.09 2.44 5.05
#